data_e0355174a90b73e3dc0faa6387f1392b
#
_entry.id   e0355174a90b73e3dc0faa6387f1392b
#
_cell.length_a   1.000
_cell.length_b   1.000
_cell.length_c   1.000
_cell.angle_alpha   90.00
_cell.angle_beta   90.00
_cell.angle_gamma   90.00
#
_symmetry.space_group_name_H-M   'P 1'
#
loop_
_entity.id
_entity.type
_entity.pdbx_description
1 polymer ?
#
loop_
_entity_poly.entity_id
_entity_poly.type
_entity_poly.pdbx_seq_one_letter_code
_entity_poly.pdbx_strand_id
1 'polypeptide(L)'
;MDIPDIEEDLRPVGHPLMVMLVDDQSFVAELLQRQLTSEKDINFHYCQDPSLAVSTAEKIGPTVILLDFTMPGIDGLTLCHFFRAHPSTRDIPIVMLSSNDDPVTKAQAFKAGANDYLVKLPDSIELIARLRYHSASYIHKLQRDDAYRALRASQMKLEELNMQLLKLANIDGLTGLVNRRHFNERLADEWMRALRTRHPLTLIMFDVDLFKLYNDKFGHLDGDECLKRIALVAQEISSRPADTVARYGGEEFIILLPETDPSGALKVAEKLRVGIEKLHLPNPDSTVSPYVTISLGVTTIVPAADSAPDDCVKLVDEALYRAKNAGRNRVSFLVTPAG
;
A
#
# COMPACT_ATOMS: atom_id res chain seq x y z
N MET A 1 25.10 15.57 -8.22
CA MET A 1 23.91 14.67 -8.30
C MET A 1 22.89 15.41 -9.13
N ASP A 2 22.97 15.20 -10.44
CA ASP A 2 22.10 15.88 -11.39
C ASP A 2 20.68 15.29 -11.24
N ILE A 3 19.72 16.17 -10.97
CA ILE A 3 18.29 15.84 -10.99
C ILE A 3 17.97 15.67 -12.47
N PRO A 4 17.49 14.50 -12.92
CA PRO A 4 17.09 14.33 -14.31
C PRO A 4 15.92 15.28 -14.61
N ASP A 5 16.01 15.95 -15.73
CA ASP A 5 15.05 16.92 -16.25
C ASP A 5 13.70 16.23 -16.48
N ILE A 6 12.75 16.43 -15.56
CA ILE A 6 11.41 15.84 -15.59
C ILE A 6 10.52 16.51 -16.65
N GLU A 7 11.01 17.57 -17.30
CA GLU A 7 10.22 18.31 -18.30
C GLU A 7 10.18 17.67 -19.70
N GLU A 8 11.04 16.71 -20.01
CA GLU A 8 11.08 16.10 -21.35
C GLU A 8 10.08 14.94 -21.54
N ASP A 9 9.60 14.34 -20.45
CA ASP A 9 8.64 13.21 -20.48
C ASP A 9 7.16 13.64 -20.44
N LEU A 10 6.86 14.92 -20.32
CA LEU A 10 5.50 15.49 -20.29
C LEU A 10 5.03 16.06 -21.62
N ARG A 11 5.76 15.87 -22.71
CA ARG A 11 5.21 16.18 -24.04
C ARG A 11 4.05 15.21 -24.29
N PRO A 12 2.82 15.70 -24.53
CA PRO A 12 1.76 14.79 -24.95
C PRO A 12 2.25 14.18 -26.26
N VAL A 13 2.48 12.87 -26.26
CA VAL A 13 2.60 12.11 -27.48
C VAL A 13 1.31 12.40 -28.22
N GLY A 14 1.40 13.23 -29.26
CA GLY A 14 0.25 13.66 -30.02
C GLY A 14 -0.40 12.41 -30.62
N HIS A 15 -1.49 11.97 -30.01
CA HIS A 15 -2.30 10.94 -30.63
C HIS A 15 -2.83 11.54 -31.93
N PRO A 16 -2.44 11.02 -33.10
CA PRO A 16 -2.98 11.52 -34.36
C PRO A 16 -4.50 11.34 -34.31
N LEU A 17 -5.22 12.33 -34.84
CA LEU A 17 -6.65 12.19 -35.03
C LEU A 17 -6.89 10.99 -35.97
N MET A 18 -7.54 9.96 -35.47
CA MET A 18 -7.92 8.79 -36.28
C MET A 18 -9.42 8.81 -36.49
N VAL A 19 -9.82 9.15 -37.71
CA VAL A 19 -11.22 9.19 -38.13
C VAL A 19 -11.56 7.88 -38.85
N MET A 20 -12.58 7.17 -38.37
CA MET A 20 -13.11 6.01 -39.06
C MET A 20 -14.48 6.36 -39.68
N LEU A 21 -14.62 6.19 -40.96
CA LEU A 21 -15.91 6.25 -41.65
C LEU A 21 -16.48 4.85 -41.84
N VAL A 22 -17.75 4.67 -41.50
CA VAL A 22 -18.55 3.49 -41.84
C VAL A 22 -19.70 3.93 -42.73
N ASP A 23 -19.64 3.58 -43.99
CA ASP A 23 -20.61 3.93 -45.03
C ASP A 23 -20.51 2.90 -46.18
N ASP A 24 -21.61 2.39 -46.70
CA ASP A 24 -21.64 1.43 -47.79
C ASP A 24 -21.28 2.06 -49.16
N GLN A 25 -21.34 3.40 -49.26
CA GLN A 25 -21.11 4.15 -50.47
C GLN A 25 -19.67 4.67 -50.58
N SER A 26 -18.86 4.08 -51.41
CA SER A 26 -17.47 4.50 -51.61
C SER A 26 -17.30 5.95 -52.08
N PHE A 27 -18.29 6.49 -52.80
CA PHE A 27 -18.28 7.88 -53.25
C PHE A 27 -18.28 8.87 -52.07
N VAL A 28 -18.99 8.57 -50.95
CA VAL A 28 -19.00 9.40 -49.76
C VAL A 28 -17.62 9.39 -49.13
N ALA A 29 -16.97 8.23 -49.07
CA ALA A 29 -15.63 8.09 -48.54
C ALA A 29 -14.60 8.92 -49.32
N GLU A 30 -14.68 8.88 -50.67
CA GLU A 30 -13.79 9.68 -51.53
C GLU A 30 -13.94 11.18 -51.32
N LEU A 31 -15.17 11.66 -51.17
CA LEU A 31 -15.44 13.07 -50.94
C LEU A 31 -14.93 13.54 -49.57
N LEU A 32 -15.23 12.80 -48.52
CA LEU A 32 -14.76 13.11 -47.16
C LEU A 32 -13.24 13.05 -47.10
N GLN A 33 -12.62 12.05 -47.74
CA GLN A 33 -11.16 11.94 -47.78
C GLN A 33 -10.52 13.15 -48.48
N ARG A 34 -11.12 13.65 -49.57
CA ARG A 34 -10.63 14.87 -50.25
C ARG A 34 -10.75 16.11 -49.35
N GLN A 35 -11.83 16.25 -48.60
CA GLN A 35 -12.01 17.36 -47.65
C GLN A 35 -10.98 17.32 -46.52
N LEU A 36 -10.55 16.14 -46.10
CA LEU A 36 -9.55 15.94 -45.04
C LEU A 36 -8.10 15.94 -45.53
N THR A 37 -7.84 15.92 -46.85
CA THR A 37 -6.46 15.80 -47.39
C THR A 37 -5.58 16.98 -47.02
N SER A 38 -6.12 18.18 -46.75
CA SER A 38 -5.38 19.35 -46.31
C SER A 38 -4.91 19.26 -44.85
N GLU A 39 -5.50 18.39 -44.05
CA GLU A 39 -5.27 18.24 -42.61
C GLU A 39 -4.26 17.12 -42.37
N LYS A 40 -2.99 17.47 -42.22
CA LYS A 40 -1.86 16.50 -42.07
C LYS A 40 -1.91 15.69 -40.77
N ASP A 41 -2.62 16.17 -39.78
CA ASP A 41 -2.78 15.56 -38.45
C ASP A 41 -3.97 14.63 -38.33
N ILE A 42 -4.76 14.47 -39.44
CA ILE A 42 -5.94 13.58 -39.49
C ILE A 42 -5.62 12.34 -40.32
N ASN A 43 -5.66 11.19 -39.68
CA ASN A 43 -5.65 9.89 -40.36
C ASN A 43 -7.08 9.45 -40.62
N PHE A 44 -7.37 9.01 -41.85
CA PHE A 44 -8.69 8.60 -42.29
C PHE A 44 -8.71 7.13 -42.65
N HIS A 45 -9.67 6.39 -42.08
CA HIS A 45 -9.89 4.98 -42.41
C HIS A 45 -11.31 4.74 -42.86
N TYR A 46 -11.50 4.09 -43.98
CA TYR A 46 -12.80 3.74 -44.52
C TYR A 46 -13.16 2.28 -44.30
N CYS A 47 -14.32 2.01 -43.73
CA CYS A 47 -14.91 0.69 -43.56
C CYS A 47 -16.20 0.59 -44.36
N GLN A 48 -16.19 -0.12 -45.48
CA GLN A 48 -17.36 -0.26 -46.36
C GLN A 48 -18.36 -1.29 -45.84
N ASP A 49 -17.90 -2.33 -45.15
CA ASP A 49 -18.74 -3.40 -44.62
C ASP A 49 -19.12 -3.14 -43.17
N PRO A 50 -20.41 -2.83 -42.86
CA PRO A 50 -20.85 -2.58 -41.50
C PRO A 50 -20.64 -3.76 -40.55
N SER A 51 -20.60 -5.00 -41.05
CA SER A 51 -20.39 -6.20 -40.22
C SER A 51 -18.97 -6.27 -39.62
N LEU A 52 -18.03 -5.63 -40.27
CA LEU A 52 -16.62 -5.57 -39.83
C LEU A 52 -16.30 -4.32 -39.01
N ALA A 53 -17.23 -3.39 -38.85
CA ALA A 53 -16.97 -2.07 -38.30
C ALA A 53 -16.46 -2.12 -36.87
N VAL A 54 -17.05 -2.90 -35.97
CA VAL A 54 -16.62 -3.01 -34.56
C VAL A 54 -15.21 -3.60 -34.47
N SER A 55 -14.94 -4.69 -35.21
CA SER A 55 -13.62 -5.33 -35.22
C SER A 55 -12.54 -4.47 -35.85
N THR A 56 -12.90 -3.67 -36.84
CA THR A 56 -12.00 -2.69 -37.46
C THR A 56 -11.69 -1.57 -36.48
N ALA A 57 -12.70 -1.01 -35.81
CA ALA A 57 -12.49 0.03 -34.78
C ALA A 57 -11.59 -0.46 -33.65
N GLU A 58 -11.74 -1.70 -33.21
CA GLU A 58 -10.85 -2.29 -32.20
C GLU A 58 -9.40 -2.35 -32.64
N LYS A 59 -9.15 -2.65 -33.92
CA LYS A 59 -7.78 -2.77 -34.47
C LYS A 59 -7.10 -1.42 -34.68
N ILE A 60 -7.84 -0.42 -35.20
CA ILE A 60 -7.25 0.88 -35.58
C ILE A 60 -7.30 1.93 -34.45
N GLY A 61 -8.14 1.74 -33.41
CA GLY A 61 -8.29 2.66 -32.30
C GLY A 61 -8.75 4.06 -32.74
N PRO A 62 -9.91 4.23 -33.40
CA PRO A 62 -10.32 5.55 -33.88
C PRO A 62 -10.61 6.49 -32.73
N THR A 63 -10.33 7.78 -32.91
CA THR A 63 -10.64 8.84 -31.96
C THR A 63 -12.02 9.43 -32.18
N VAL A 64 -12.61 9.18 -33.36
CA VAL A 64 -14.00 9.51 -33.72
C VAL A 64 -14.48 8.59 -34.84
N ILE A 65 -15.76 8.21 -34.82
CA ILE A 65 -16.38 7.40 -35.85
C ILE A 65 -17.44 8.28 -36.56
N LEU A 66 -17.34 8.36 -37.89
CA LEU A 66 -18.41 8.84 -38.75
C LEU A 66 -19.22 7.62 -39.16
N LEU A 67 -20.54 7.61 -38.91
CA LEU A 67 -21.40 6.46 -39.13
C LEU A 67 -22.60 6.85 -39.99
N ASP A 68 -22.72 6.23 -41.16
CA ASP A 68 -23.90 6.41 -41.97
C ASP A 68 -25.17 5.91 -41.27
N PHE A 69 -26.22 6.70 -41.35
CA PHE A 69 -27.54 6.38 -40.79
C PHE A 69 -28.20 5.23 -41.52
N THR A 70 -28.09 5.18 -42.88
CA THR A 70 -28.81 4.24 -43.74
C THR A 70 -27.83 3.37 -44.52
N MET A 71 -27.67 2.12 -44.13
CA MET A 71 -26.85 1.14 -44.84
C MET A 71 -27.67 -0.15 -45.07
N PRO A 72 -27.36 -0.92 -46.13
CA PRO A 72 -28.02 -2.20 -46.36
C PRO A 72 -27.60 -3.25 -45.32
N GLY A 73 -28.54 -4.04 -44.85
CA GLY A 73 -28.30 -5.13 -43.89
C GLY A 73 -28.28 -4.67 -42.44
N ILE A 74 -27.29 -3.90 -42.01
CA ILE A 74 -27.17 -3.34 -40.67
C ILE A 74 -27.29 -1.82 -40.77
N ASP A 75 -28.34 -1.22 -40.24
CA ASP A 75 -28.51 0.23 -40.21
C ASP A 75 -27.56 0.89 -39.16
N GLY A 76 -27.36 2.20 -39.32
CA GLY A 76 -26.48 2.96 -38.45
C GLY A 76 -26.89 3.00 -36.99
N LEU A 77 -28.22 2.97 -36.71
CA LEU A 77 -28.71 2.95 -35.33
C LEU A 77 -28.34 1.64 -34.63
N THR A 78 -28.58 0.53 -35.31
CA THR A 78 -28.20 -0.81 -34.81
C THR A 78 -26.68 -0.92 -34.60
N LEU A 79 -25.90 -0.45 -35.55
CA LEU A 79 -24.44 -0.47 -35.43
C LEU A 79 -23.92 0.45 -34.31
N CYS A 80 -24.55 1.60 -34.10
CA CYS A 80 -24.27 2.47 -32.95
C CYS A 80 -24.49 1.73 -31.63
N HIS A 81 -25.57 0.96 -31.49
CA HIS A 81 -25.77 0.12 -30.30
C HIS A 81 -24.69 -0.94 -30.15
N PHE A 82 -24.20 -1.58 -31.21
CA PHE A 82 -23.08 -2.52 -31.14
C PHE A 82 -21.80 -1.86 -30.67
N PHE A 83 -21.46 -0.68 -31.19
CA PHE A 83 -20.32 0.10 -30.70
C PHE A 83 -20.43 0.42 -29.19
N ARG A 84 -21.62 0.80 -28.72
CA ARG A 84 -21.85 1.12 -27.29
C ARG A 84 -21.84 -0.09 -26.38
N ALA A 85 -22.20 -1.26 -26.89
CA ALA A 85 -22.18 -2.51 -26.16
C ALA A 85 -20.77 -3.10 -26.01
N HIS A 86 -19.84 -2.78 -26.94
CA HIS A 86 -18.51 -3.37 -26.94
C HIS A 86 -17.53 -2.58 -26.06
N PRO A 87 -16.80 -3.22 -25.13
CA PRO A 87 -15.94 -2.53 -24.15
C PRO A 87 -14.86 -1.63 -24.77
N SER A 88 -14.26 -2.01 -25.90
CA SER A 88 -13.18 -1.25 -26.55
C SER A 88 -13.69 -0.05 -27.36
N THR A 89 -14.95 -0.02 -27.74
CA THR A 89 -15.50 1.02 -28.63
C THR A 89 -16.59 1.88 -27.98
N ARG A 90 -17.14 1.47 -26.85
CA ARG A 90 -18.31 2.11 -26.20
C ARG A 90 -18.12 3.59 -25.89
N ASP A 91 -16.89 4.04 -25.69
CA ASP A 91 -16.56 5.40 -25.30
C ASP A 91 -16.09 6.27 -26.48
N ILE A 92 -15.88 5.68 -27.66
CA ILE A 92 -15.46 6.40 -28.87
C ILE A 92 -16.60 7.29 -29.34
N PRO A 93 -16.36 8.58 -29.61
CA PRO A 93 -17.38 9.46 -30.14
C PRO A 93 -17.90 8.98 -31.51
N ILE A 94 -19.20 8.97 -31.66
CA ILE A 94 -19.89 8.62 -32.93
C ILE A 94 -20.64 9.85 -33.41
N VAL A 95 -20.33 10.28 -34.62
CA VAL A 95 -21.02 11.33 -35.35
C VAL A 95 -21.85 10.66 -36.47
N MET A 96 -23.17 10.73 -36.35
CA MET A 96 -24.07 10.12 -37.34
C MET A 96 -24.13 10.96 -38.59
N LEU A 97 -23.97 10.34 -39.76
CA LEU A 97 -24.17 10.97 -41.07
C LEU A 97 -25.56 10.59 -41.64
N SER A 98 -26.34 11.54 -42.13
CA SER A 98 -27.64 11.25 -42.71
C SER A 98 -27.97 12.21 -43.87
N SER A 99 -28.75 11.75 -44.84
CA SER A 99 -29.23 12.59 -45.95
C SER A 99 -30.39 13.51 -45.53
N ASN A 100 -31.01 13.25 -44.36
CA ASN A 100 -32.17 14.01 -43.88
C ASN A 100 -31.76 14.91 -42.70
N ASP A 101 -32.34 16.11 -42.68
CA ASP A 101 -32.17 17.06 -41.58
C ASP A 101 -33.48 17.25 -40.80
N ASP A 102 -34.11 16.13 -40.39
CA ASP A 102 -35.33 16.19 -39.63
C ASP A 102 -35.11 15.91 -38.12
N PRO A 103 -35.94 16.53 -37.25
CA PRO A 103 -35.77 16.37 -35.80
C PRO A 103 -35.98 14.95 -35.29
N VAL A 104 -36.77 14.13 -35.97
CA VAL A 104 -37.08 12.76 -35.54
C VAL A 104 -35.86 11.87 -35.74
N THR A 105 -35.23 11.95 -36.89
CA THR A 105 -33.98 11.21 -37.21
C THR A 105 -32.85 11.61 -36.26
N LYS A 106 -32.67 12.90 -35.95
CA LYS A 106 -31.72 13.38 -34.96
C LYS A 106 -31.99 12.78 -33.58
N ALA A 107 -33.22 12.81 -33.12
CA ALA A 107 -33.59 12.24 -31.83
C ALA A 107 -33.32 10.74 -31.74
N GLN A 108 -33.55 9.99 -32.83
CA GLN A 108 -33.23 8.56 -32.91
C GLN A 108 -31.71 8.31 -32.81
N ALA A 109 -30.89 9.08 -33.52
CA ALA A 109 -29.45 8.98 -33.48
C ALA A 109 -28.89 9.20 -32.05
N PHE A 110 -29.29 10.27 -31.37
CA PHE A 110 -28.88 10.55 -29.99
C PHE A 110 -29.38 9.48 -29.01
N LYS A 111 -30.61 8.98 -29.20
CA LYS A 111 -31.15 7.89 -28.36
C LYS A 111 -30.39 6.58 -28.56
N ALA A 112 -29.86 6.32 -29.75
CA ALA A 112 -29.01 5.16 -30.03
C ALA A 112 -27.58 5.30 -29.42
N GLY A 113 -27.22 6.49 -28.95
CA GLY A 113 -25.94 6.77 -28.34
C GLY A 113 -24.95 7.53 -29.21
N ALA A 114 -25.38 8.12 -30.33
CA ALA A 114 -24.53 9.03 -31.09
C ALA A 114 -24.22 10.29 -30.27
N ASN A 115 -23.00 10.82 -30.44
CA ASN A 115 -22.54 12.05 -29.76
C ASN A 115 -22.90 13.31 -30.56
N ASP A 116 -23.06 13.14 -31.88
CA ASP A 116 -23.38 14.24 -32.78
C ASP A 116 -24.07 13.72 -34.05
N TYR A 117 -24.59 14.65 -34.84
CA TYR A 117 -25.30 14.39 -36.08
C TYR A 117 -24.91 15.40 -37.15
N LEU A 118 -24.59 14.93 -38.35
CA LEU A 118 -24.24 15.73 -39.51
C LEU A 118 -25.09 15.33 -40.72
N VAL A 119 -25.51 16.31 -41.48
CA VAL A 119 -26.08 16.05 -42.80
C VAL A 119 -25.00 15.59 -43.76
N LYS A 120 -25.26 14.57 -44.60
CA LYS A 120 -24.30 14.05 -45.58
C LYS A 120 -23.79 15.16 -46.49
N LEU A 121 -22.48 15.08 -46.78
CA LEU A 121 -21.73 16.08 -47.51
C LEU A 121 -21.68 17.45 -46.80
N PRO A 122 -21.28 17.50 -45.54
CA PRO A 122 -21.16 18.76 -44.82
C PRO A 122 -20.08 19.65 -45.46
N ASP A 123 -20.14 20.93 -45.14
CA ASP A 123 -19.04 21.84 -45.43
C ASP A 123 -17.77 21.36 -44.72
N SER A 124 -16.59 21.50 -45.36
CA SER A 124 -15.32 21.04 -44.85
C SER A 124 -14.97 21.68 -43.48
N ILE A 125 -15.33 22.95 -43.29
CA ILE A 125 -15.06 23.67 -42.04
C ILE A 125 -15.90 23.05 -40.91
N GLU A 126 -17.18 22.77 -41.15
CA GLU A 126 -18.03 22.13 -40.14
C GLU A 126 -17.57 20.71 -39.83
N LEU A 127 -17.23 19.91 -40.83
CA LEU A 127 -16.74 18.55 -40.67
C LEU A 127 -15.47 18.52 -39.79
N ILE A 128 -14.47 19.30 -40.17
CA ILE A 128 -13.19 19.34 -39.47
C ILE A 128 -13.35 19.83 -38.02
N ALA A 129 -14.16 20.89 -37.82
CA ALA A 129 -14.39 21.42 -36.47
C ALA A 129 -15.02 20.37 -35.54
N ARG A 130 -16.02 19.62 -36.02
CA ARG A 130 -16.68 18.57 -35.22
C ARG A 130 -15.78 17.38 -34.96
N LEU A 131 -15.02 16.91 -35.97
CA LEU A 131 -14.03 15.84 -35.79
C LEU A 131 -12.97 16.20 -34.77
N ARG A 132 -12.44 17.42 -34.86
CA ARG A 132 -11.44 17.91 -33.88
C ARG A 132 -12.02 18.02 -32.48
N TYR A 133 -13.23 18.56 -32.33
CA TYR A 133 -13.90 18.69 -31.04
C TYR A 133 -14.12 17.33 -30.36
N HIS A 134 -14.71 16.38 -31.08
CA HIS A 134 -15.00 15.07 -30.51
C HIS A 134 -13.75 14.24 -30.24
N SER A 135 -12.79 14.26 -31.18
CA SER A 135 -11.50 13.57 -30.97
C SER A 135 -10.71 14.14 -29.80
N ALA A 136 -10.62 15.48 -29.68
CA ALA A 136 -9.90 16.10 -28.58
C ALA A 136 -10.54 15.75 -27.23
N SER A 137 -11.87 15.80 -27.15
CA SER A 137 -12.61 15.40 -25.93
C SER A 137 -12.32 13.95 -25.53
N TYR A 138 -12.28 13.05 -26.52
CA TYR A 138 -11.99 11.63 -26.27
C TYR A 138 -10.54 11.39 -25.86
N ILE A 139 -9.58 12.02 -26.54
CA ILE A 139 -8.15 11.94 -26.21
C ILE A 139 -7.90 12.46 -24.78
N HIS A 140 -8.49 13.60 -24.41
CA HIS A 140 -8.38 14.12 -23.04
C HIS A 140 -8.96 13.16 -22.00
N LYS A 141 -10.08 12.49 -22.32
CA LYS A 141 -10.61 11.44 -21.44
C LYS A 141 -9.60 10.30 -21.25
N LEU A 142 -9.00 9.79 -22.33
CA LEU A 142 -8.01 8.71 -22.28
C LEU A 142 -6.78 9.13 -21.47
N GLN A 143 -6.22 10.31 -21.73
CA GLN A 143 -5.05 10.85 -21.00
C GLN A 143 -5.34 11.00 -19.49
N ARG A 144 -6.52 11.51 -19.16
CA ARG A 144 -6.95 11.62 -17.76
C ARG A 144 -7.04 10.25 -17.09
N ASP A 145 -7.65 9.27 -17.75
CA ASP A 145 -7.85 7.93 -17.20
C ASP A 145 -6.49 7.19 -17.05
N ASP A 146 -5.54 7.42 -17.95
CA ASP A 146 -4.16 6.93 -17.85
C ASP A 146 -3.40 7.60 -16.69
N ALA A 147 -3.52 8.92 -16.56
CA ALA A 147 -2.90 9.67 -15.46
C ALA A 147 -3.42 9.20 -14.09
N TYR A 148 -4.73 8.96 -13.97
CA TYR A 148 -5.33 8.40 -12.75
C TYR A 148 -4.81 6.99 -12.44
N ARG A 149 -4.65 6.13 -13.45
CA ARG A 149 -4.07 4.79 -13.28
C ARG A 149 -2.62 4.85 -12.79
N ALA A 150 -1.81 5.69 -13.42
CA ALA A 150 -0.42 5.90 -13.02
C ALA A 150 -0.28 6.47 -11.60
N LEU A 151 -1.11 7.47 -11.25
CA LEU A 151 -1.14 8.05 -9.91
C LEU A 151 -1.49 7.00 -8.84
N ARG A 152 -2.52 6.19 -9.11
CA ARG A 152 -2.95 5.13 -8.18
C ARG A 152 -1.87 4.07 -7.96
N ALA A 153 -1.19 3.66 -9.04
CA ALA A 153 -0.08 2.72 -8.96
C ALA A 153 1.10 3.30 -8.13
N SER A 154 1.42 4.59 -8.32
CA SER A 154 2.46 5.28 -7.55
C SER A 154 2.11 5.39 -6.06
N GLN A 155 0.86 5.72 -5.73
CA GLN A 155 0.40 5.77 -4.33
C GLN A 155 0.53 4.41 -3.64
N MET A 156 0.07 3.32 -4.27
CA MET A 156 0.21 1.97 -3.73
C MET A 156 1.68 1.61 -3.48
N LYS A 157 2.57 1.99 -4.40
CA LYS A 157 4.01 1.73 -4.25
C LYS A 157 4.62 2.52 -3.09
N LEU A 158 4.23 3.78 -2.93
CA LEU A 158 4.65 4.60 -1.79
C LEU A 158 4.19 4.03 -0.44
N GLU A 159 2.96 3.56 -0.35
CA GLU A 159 2.42 2.92 0.85
C GLU A 159 3.20 1.64 1.20
N GLU A 160 3.47 0.79 0.20
CA GLU A 160 4.28 -0.42 0.39
C GLU A 160 5.67 -0.11 0.93
N LEU A 161 6.38 0.85 0.29
CA LEU A 161 7.71 1.28 0.71
C LEU A 161 7.70 1.89 2.11
N ASN A 162 6.70 2.69 2.44
CA ASN A 162 6.56 3.27 3.78
C ASN A 162 6.35 2.19 4.85
N MET A 163 5.51 1.19 4.54
CA MET A 163 5.34 0.03 5.44
C MET A 163 6.65 -0.75 5.65
N GLN A 164 7.45 -0.93 4.59
CA GLN A 164 8.76 -1.59 4.70
C GLN A 164 9.72 -0.76 5.56
N LEU A 165 9.78 0.54 5.35
CA LEU A 165 10.59 1.45 6.16
C LEU A 165 10.18 1.44 7.64
N LEU A 166 8.87 1.45 7.93
CA LEU A 166 8.37 1.35 9.31
C LEU A 166 8.77 0.03 9.96
N LYS A 167 8.68 -1.10 9.26
CA LYS A 167 9.14 -2.40 9.77
C LYS A 167 10.63 -2.36 10.10
N LEU A 168 11.48 -1.89 9.16
CA LEU A 168 12.93 -1.79 9.39
C LEU A 168 13.28 -0.84 10.54
N ALA A 169 12.50 0.23 10.72
CA ALA A 169 12.69 1.20 11.77
C ALA A 169 12.23 0.74 13.16
N ASN A 170 11.37 -0.27 13.27
CA ASN A 170 10.71 -0.70 14.51
C ASN A 170 11.27 -2.00 15.10
N ILE A 171 12.11 -2.71 14.36
CA ILE A 171 12.63 -4.03 14.72
C ILE A 171 14.13 -3.94 15.03
N ASP A 172 14.60 -4.72 15.99
CA ASP A 172 16.01 -4.95 16.25
C ASP A 172 16.60 -5.90 15.20
N GLY A 173 17.63 -5.48 14.50
CA GLY A 173 18.22 -6.19 13.37
C GLY A 173 18.87 -7.54 13.72
N LEU A 174 19.23 -7.78 14.99
CA LEU A 174 19.81 -9.04 15.43
C LEU A 174 18.75 -10.07 15.83
N THR A 175 17.80 -9.65 16.67
CA THR A 175 16.86 -10.56 17.33
C THR A 175 15.50 -10.67 16.66
N GLY A 176 15.16 -9.73 15.77
CA GLY A 176 13.83 -9.65 15.15
C GLY A 176 12.73 -9.18 16.10
N LEU A 177 13.05 -8.85 17.35
CA LEU A 177 12.11 -8.27 18.32
C LEU A 177 11.88 -6.78 18.04
N VAL A 178 10.91 -6.22 18.73
CA VAL A 178 10.73 -4.76 18.77
C VAL A 178 12.01 -4.09 19.29
N ASN A 179 12.43 -2.97 18.67
CA ASN A 179 13.55 -2.19 19.16
C ASN A 179 13.10 -1.21 20.27
N ARG A 180 14.07 -0.64 20.97
CA ARG A 180 13.85 0.30 22.11
C ARG A 180 12.97 1.47 21.73
N ARG A 181 13.13 2.04 20.52
CA ARG A 181 12.34 3.20 20.10
C ARG A 181 10.87 2.84 19.99
N HIS A 182 10.55 1.79 19.24
CA HIS A 182 9.16 1.36 19.08
C HIS A 182 8.54 0.82 20.38
N PHE A 183 9.35 0.22 21.25
CA PHE A 183 8.89 -0.14 22.60
C PHE A 183 8.41 1.09 23.39
N ASN A 184 9.17 2.20 23.36
CA ASN A 184 8.78 3.41 24.07
C ASN A 184 7.48 4.02 23.50
N GLU A 185 7.28 3.97 22.20
CA GLU A 185 6.04 4.37 21.52
C GLU A 185 4.86 3.50 22.02
N ARG A 186 5.03 2.18 22.01
CA ARG A 186 4.02 1.23 22.50
C ARG A 186 3.71 1.41 23.99
N LEU A 187 4.74 1.66 24.80
CA LEU A 187 4.56 1.92 26.23
C LEU A 187 3.72 3.18 26.47
N ALA A 188 3.96 4.26 25.72
CA ALA A 188 3.17 5.48 25.82
C ALA A 188 1.70 5.24 25.45
N ASP A 189 1.42 4.49 24.38
CA ASP A 189 0.06 4.17 23.95
C ASP A 189 -0.69 3.32 25.01
N GLU A 190 -0.04 2.25 25.51
CA GLU A 190 -0.63 1.36 26.51
C GLU A 190 -0.78 2.06 27.88
N TRP A 191 0.14 2.98 28.21
CA TRP A 191 0.02 3.83 29.38
C TRP A 191 -1.27 4.68 29.35
N MET A 192 -1.49 5.37 28.22
CA MET A 192 -2.70 6.18 28.04
C MET A 192 -3.98 5.33 28.04
N ARG A 193 -3.90 4.11 27.53
CA ARG A 193 -5.00 3.15 27.58
C ARG A 193 -5.26 2.72 29.03
N ALA A 194 -4.25 2.26 29.76
CA ALA A 194 -4.34 1.80 31.13
C ALA A 194 -4.82 2.92 32.07
N LEU A 195 -4.36 4.16 31.87
CA LEU A 195 -4.84 5.34 32.61
C LEU A 195 -6.36 5.53 32.44
N ARG A 196 -6.90 5.37 31.24
CA ARG A 196 -8.33 5.53 30.95
C ARG A 196 -9.17 4.37 31.48
N THR A 197 -8.67 3.14 31.37
CA THR A 197 -9.42 1.93 31.75
C THR A 197 -9.18 1.52 33.18
N ARG A 198 -8.18 2.11 33.87
CA ARG A 198 -7.71 1.77 35.21
C ARG A 198 -7.31 0.28 35.34
N HIS A 199 -6.78 -0.28 34.27
CA HIS A 199 -6.24 -1.63 34.29
C HIS A 199 -4.75 -1.61 34.65
N PRO A 200 -4.22 -2.70 35.22
CA PRO A 200 -2.83 -2.80 35.55
C PRO A 200 -1.97 -2.92 34.26
N LEU A 201 -0.80 -2.30 34.32
CA LEU A 201 0.23 -2.38 33.30
C LEU A 201 1.49 -2.93 33.94
N THR A 202 2.03 -4.02 33.39
CA THR A 202 3.22 -4.67 33.89
C THR A 202 4.38 -4.48 32.94
N LEU A 203 5.56 -4.18 33.49
CA LEU A 203 6.86 -4.27 32.82
C LEU A 203 7.70 -5.38 33.42
N ILE A 204 8.37 -6.15 32.57
CA ILE A 204 9.43 -7.09 32.93
C ILE A 204 10.67 -6.66 32.18
N MET A 205 11.74 -6.31 32.88
CA MET A 205 13.06 -6.07 32.29
C MET A 205 14.00 -7.20 32.70
N PHE A 206 14.76 -7.73 31.77
CA PHE A 206 15.72 -8.76 32.08
C PHE A 206 17.03 -8.58 31.31
N ASP A 207 18.07 -9.14 31.86
CA ASP A 207 19.46 -9.04 31.38
C ASP A 207 20.11 -10.42 31.47
N VAL A 208 20.98 -10.72 30.51
CA VAL A 208 21.70 -12.00 30.47
C VAL A 208 22.88 -11.98 31.44
N ASP A 209 22.79 -12.83 32.45
CA ASP A 209 23.79 -12.89 33.52
C ASP A 209 25.21 -13.20 33.00
N LEU A 210 26.15 -12.32 33.33
CA LEU A 210 27.57 -12.49 33.00
C LEU A 210 27.80 -12.66 31.47
N PHE A 211 27.01 -12.00 30.64
CA PHE A 211 27.06 -12.14 29.17
C PHE A 211 28.42 -11.73 28.59
N LYS A 212 29.12 -10.80 29.24
CA LYS A 212 30.47 -10.43 28.85
C LYS A 212 31.42 -11.63 28.94
N LEU A 213 31.38 -12.44 30.01
CA LEU A 213 32.21 -13.65 30.13
C LEU A 213 31.85 -14.68 29.04
N TYR A 214 30.59 -14.78 28.68
CA TYR A 214 30.16 -15.63 27.56
C TYR A 214 30.84 -15.19 26.25
N ASN A 215 30.76 -13.88 25.93
CA ASN A 215 31.40 -13.32 24.74
C ASN A 215 32.92 -13.46 24.74
N ASP A 216 33.55 -13.22 25.88
CA ASP A 216 35.02 -13.37 26.04
C ASP A 216 35.47 -14.82 25.79
N LYS A 217 34.60 -15.82 26.11
CA LYS A 217 34.86 -17.24 25.94
C LYS A 217 34.59 -17.77 24.54
N PHE A 218 33.41 -17.43 23.96
CA PHE A 218 32.91 -18.05 22.75
C PHE A 218 32.93 -17.10 21.52
N GLY A 219 33.23 -15.82 21.76
CA GLY A 219 33.23 -14.79 20.73
C GLY A 219 31.83 -14.15 20.48
N HIS A 220 31.84 -13.01 19.79
CA HIS A 220 30.63 -12.23 19.57
C HIS A 220 29.59 -12.93 18.68
N LEU A 221 30.01 -13.80 17.74
CA LEU A 221 29.06 -14.51 16.86
C LEU A 221 28.22 -15.51 17.66
N ASP A 222 28.82 -16.25 18.59
CA ASP A 222 28.11 -17.16 19.48
C ASP A 222 27.24 -16.39 20.49
N GLY A 223 27.71 -15.21 20.93
CA GLY A 223 26.90 -14.28 21.72
C GLY A 223 25.64 -13.80 20.99
N ASP A 224 25.77 -13.44 19.73
CA ASP A 224 24.64 -13.05 18.89
C ASP A 224 23.62 -14.20 18.73
N GLU A 225 24.09 -15.43 18.55
CA GLU A 225 23.22 -16.60 18.46
C GLU A 225 22.55 -16.93 19.81
N CYS A 226 23.27 -16.73 20.92
CA CYS A 226 22.67 -16.80 22.25
C CYS A 226 21.53 -15.82 22.44
N LEU A 227 21.69 -14.54 22.05
CA LEU A 227 20.66 -13.51 22.14
C LEU A 227 19.46 -13.82 21.26
N LYS A 228 19.66 -14.37 20.06
CA LYS A 228 18.54 -14.81 19.18
C LYS A 228 17.71 -15.91 19.82
N ARG A 229 18.36 -16.92 20.42
CA ARG A 229 17.65 -18.01 21.10
C ARG A 229 16.89 -17.53 22.32
N ILE A 230 17.43 -16.61 23.10
CA ILE A 230 16.76 -15.94 24.23
C ILE A 230 15.52 -15.17 23.74
N ALA A 231 15.67 -14.42 22.65
CA ALA A 231 14.59 -13.67 22.03
C ALA A 231 13.40 -14.56 21.61
N LEU A 232 13.69 -15.72 21.02
CA LEU A 232 12.65 -16.69 20.63
C LEU A 232 11.88 -17.19 21.86
N VAL A 233 12.57 -17.57 22.93
CA VAL A 233 11.91 -18.01 24.18
C VAL A 233 11.04 -16.89 24.77
N ALA A 234 11.54 -15.66 24.77
CA ALA A 234 10.79 -14.52 25.28
C ALA A 234 9.51 -14.28 24.47
N GLN A 235 9.58 -14.41 23.15
CA GLN A 235 8.45 -14.25 22.24
C GLN A 235 7.41 -15.37 22.39
N GLU A 236 7.85 -16.62 22.57
CA GLU A 236 6.94 -17.77 22.80
C GLU A 236 6.16 -17.65 24.11
N ILE A 237 6.82 -17.16 25.18
CA ILE A 237 6.20 -17.01 26.50
C ILE A 237 5.26 -15.84 26.57
N SER A 238 5.58 -14.74 25.88
CA SER A 238 4.77 -13.52 25.79
C SER A 238 4.04 -13.46 24.45
N SER A 239 3.09 -14.38 24.26
CA SER A 239 2.44 -14.65 22.98
C SER A 239 1.06 -14.00 22.79
N ARG A 240 0.57 -13.21 23.77
CA ARG A 240 -0.70 -12.51 23.60
C ARG A 240 -0.57 -11.38 22.59
N PRO A 241 -1.58 -11.08 21.77
CA PRO A 241 -1.52 -10.01 20.78
C PRO A 241 -1.19 -8.62 21.35
N ALA A 242 -1.52 -8.39 22.65
CA ALA A 242 -1.24 -7.12 23.32
C ALA A 242 0.16 -7.07 23.95
N ASP A 243 0.81 -8.22 24.18
CA ASP A 243 2.15 -8.27 24.74
C ASP A 243 3.18 -7.73 23.75
N THR A 244 4.18 -7.03 24.26
CA THR A 244 5.27 -6.49 23.45
C THR A 244 6.60 -6.93 24.04
N VAL A 245 7.41 -7.66 23.27
CA VAL A 245 8.75 -8.05 23.64
C VAL A 245 9.75 -7.24 22.83
N ALA A 246 10.71 -6.60 23.50
CA ALA A 246 11.69 -5.74 22.84
C ALA A 246 13.10 -6.02 23.33
N ARG A 247 14.08 -5.80 22.44
CA ARG A 247 15.48 -5.66 22.84
C ARG A 247 15.73 -4.21 23.20
N TYR A 248 16.05 -3.97 24.46
CA TYR A 248 16.19 -2.62 25.02
C TYR A 248 17.58 -2.04 24.76
N GLY A 249 18.63 -2.90 24.76
CA GLY A 249 20.01 -2.55 24.39
C GLY A 249 20.99 -3.64 24.80
N GLY A 250 22.02 -3.92 24.00
CA GLY A 250 23.02 -4.93 24.31
C GLY A 250 22.40 -6.31 24.60
N GLU A 251 22.57 -6.77 25.86
CA GLU A 251 21.98 -8.00 26.39
C GLU A 251 20.70 -7.78 27.20
N GLU A 252 20.13 -6.56 27.17
CA GLU A 252 18.95 -6.20 27.91
C GLU A 252 17.68 -6.31 27.06
N PHE A 253 16.65 -6.90 27.64
CA PHE A 253 15.34 -7.08 27.05
C PHE A 253 14.26 -6.52 27.96
N ILE A 254 13.15 -6.09 27.37
CA ILE A 254 11.99 -5.59 28.10
C ILE A 254 10.70 -6.15 27.52
N ILE A 255 9.74 -6.45 28.40
CA ILE A 255 8.42 -6.95 28.02
C ILE A 255 7.37 -6.05 28.63
N LEU A 256 6.42 -5.65 27.83
CA LEU A 256 5.22 -4.91 28.23
C LEU A 256 4.03 -5.87 28.21
N LEU A 257 3.33 -5.99 29.33
CA LEU A 257 2.17 -6.85 29.51
C LEU A 257 0.98 -6.02 29.97
N PRO A 258 0.12 -5.54 29.04
CA PRO A 258 -1.11 -4.86 29.37
C PRO A 258 -2.08 -5.79 30.15
N GLU A 259 -2.90 -5.19 30.99
CA GLU A 259 -3.96 -5.87 31.74
C GLU A 259 -3.46 -7.12 32.51
N THR A 260 -2.23 -7.04 33.02
CA THR A 260 -1.58 -8.16 33.73
C THR A 260 -1.32 -7.75 35.16
N ASP A 261 -1.88 -8.50 36.12
CA ASP A 261 -1.73 -8.30 37.55
C ASP A 261 -0.37 -8.81 38.08
N PRO A 262 0.04 -8.48 39.30
CA PRO A 262 1.30 -8.92 39.86
C PRO A 262 1.49 -10.45 39.87
N SER A 263 0.44 -11.21 40.13
CA SER A 263 0.50 -12.69 40.13
C SER A 263 0.75 -13.25 38.73
N GLY A 264 0.09 -12.70 37.73
CA GLY A 264 0.30 -13.03 36.32
C GLY A 264 1.70 -12.65 35.84
N ALA A 265 2.16 -11.47 36.23
CA ALA A 265 3.49 -10.96 35.93
C ALA A 265 4.61 -11.88 36.44
N LEU A 266 4.55 -12.27 37.71
CA LEU A 266 5.52 -13.17 38.34
C LEU A 266 5.53 -14.56 37.67
N LYS A 267 4.37 -15.08 37.26
CA LYS A 267 4.29 -16.36 36.51
C LYS A 267 4.97 -16.28 35.16
N VAL A 268 4.82 -15.16 34.44
CA VAL A 268 5.46 -14.93 33.14
C VAL A 268 6.98 -14.82 33.36
N ALA A 269 7.41 -13.99 34.33
CA ALA A 269 8.83 -13.80 34.62
C ALA A 269 9.54 -15.10 35.01
N GLU A 270 8.91 -15.93 35.86
CA GLU A 270 9.50 -17.22 36.28
C GLU A 270 9.52 -18.23 35.15
N LYS A 271 8.47 -18.28 34.29
CA LYS A 271 8.48 -19.11 33.09
C LYS A 271 9.63 -18.72 32.17
N LEU A 272 9.89 -17.40 32.02
CA LEU A 272 10.96 -16.89 31.19
C LEU A 272 12.34 -17.28 31.76
N ARG A 273 12.57 -17.08 33.05
CA ARG A 273 13.80 -17.49 33.74
C ARG A 273 14.08 -18.97 33.52
N VAL A 274 13.11 -19.82 33.82
CA VAL A 274 13.24 -21.29 33.66
C VAL A 274 13.33 -21.68 32.18
N GLY A 275 12.61 -21.04 31.29
CA GLY A 275 12.66 -21.31 29.85
C GLY A 275 14.05 -21.07 29.26
N ILE A 276 14.68 -19.98 29.65
CA ILE A 276 16.06 -19.64 29.20
C ILE A 276 17.08 -20.59 29.80
N GLU A 277 16.98 -20.88 31.10
CA GLU A 277 17.85 -21.83 31.76
C GLU A 277 17.81 -23.24 31.11
N LYS A 278 16.63 -23.68 30.68
CA LYS A 278 16.39 -24.93 29.94
C LYS A 278 16.99 -24.97 28.53
N LEU A 279 17.44 -23.88 27.97
CA LEU A 279 18.21 -23.89 26.73
C LEU A 279 19.57 -24.59 26.88
N HIS A 280 20.02 -24.77 28.11
CA HIS A 280 21.32 -25.38 28.48
C HIS A 280 22.51 -24.85 27.67
N LEU A 281 22.49 -23.51 27.38
CA LEU A 281 23.60 -22.85 26.71
C LEU A 281 24.81 -22.81 27.66
N PRO A 282 25.93 -23.48 27.35
CA PRO A 282 27.06 -23.58 28.28
C PRO A 282 27.64 -22.18 28.59
N ASN A 283 27.86 -21.87 29.88
CA ASN A 283 28.59 -20.69 30.34
C ASN A 283 29.55 -21.10 31.49
N PRO A 284 30.62 -21.83 31.17
CA PRO A 284 31.46 -22.48 32.16
C PRO A 284 32.23 -21.51 33.06
N ASP A 285 32.45 -20.28 32.60
CA ASP A 285 33.18 -19.24 33.37
C ASP A 285 32.22 -18.41 34.24
N SER A 286 30.90 -18.72 34.21
CA SER A 286 29.88 -18.07 35.04
C SER A 286 29.99 -18.59 36.51
N THR A 287 29.92 -17.65 37.45
CA THR A 287 29.86 -17.95 38.90
C THR A 287 28.45 -18.20 39.40
N VAL A 288 27.43 -18.10 38.52
CA VAL A 288 26.01 -18.23 38.85
C VAL A 288 25.44 -19.60 38.51
N SER A 289 25.75 -20.12 37.32
CA SER A 289 25.28 -21.40 36.80
C SER A 289 26.24 -21.87 35.69
N PRO A 290 26.42 -23.19 35.45
CA PRO A 290 27.19 -23.66 34.31
C PRO A 290 26.50 -23.37 32.96
N TYR A 291 25.31 -22.81 32.97
CA TYR A 291 24.54 -22.42 31.81
C TYR A 291 24.19 -20.93 31.83
N VAL A 292 23.83 -20.40 30.68
CA VAL A 292 23.34 -19.03 30.57
C VAL A 292 22.03 -18.90 31.38
N THR A 293 21.98 -17.86 32.21
CA THR A 293 20.84 -17.48 33.04
C THR A 293 20.49 -16.02 32.81
N ILE A 294 19.34 -15.61 33.30
CA ILE A 294 18.88 -14.21 33.27
C ILE A 294 18.47 -13.75 34.68
N SER A 295 18.70 -12.48 34.95
CA SER A 295 18.09 -11.76 36.07
C SER A 295 16.93 -10.92 35.58
N LEU A 296 15.84 -10.88 36.36
CA LEU A 296 14.59 -10.18 35.95
C LEU A 296 14.16 -9.19 37.02
N GLY A 297 13.85 -7.99 36.60
CA GLY A 297 13.04 -7.03 37.34
C GLY A 297 11.60 -7.06 36.85
N VAL A 298 10.65 -6.94 37.77
CA VAL A 298 9.23 -6.89 37.46
C VAL A 298 8.57 -5.76 38.24
N THR A 299 7.72 -5.00 37.58
CA THR A 299 6.85 -4.02 38.26
C THR A 299 5.47 -4.02 37.62
N THR A 300 4.47 -3.80 38.44
CA THR A 300 3.08 -3.63 37.98
C THR A 300 2.53 -2.34 38.56
N ILE A 301 1.95 -1.51 37.73
CA ILE A 301 1.38 -0.22 38.09
C ILE A 301 -0.01 -0.08 37.50
N VAL A 302 -0.90 0.61 38.21
CA VAL A 302 -2.11 1.19 37.61
C VAL A 302 -1.81 2.67 37.39
N PRO A 303 -1.66 3.14 36.13
CA PRO A 303 -1.31 4.54 35.89
C PRO A 303 -2.29 5.53 36.55
N ALA A 304 -1.75 6.60 37.15
CA ALA A 304 -2.49 7.72 37.70
C ALA A 304 -2.16 9.00 36.89
N ALA A 305 -2.98 10.05 37.11
CA ALA A 305 -2.86 11.28 36.33
C ALA A 305 -1.53 12.04 36.55
N ASP A 306 -0.89 11.81 37.68
CA ASP A 306 0.38 12.40 38.10
C ASP A 306 1.59 11.50 37.89
N SER A 307 1.41 10.33 37.30
CA SER A 307 2.49 9.36 37.00
C SER A 307 2.90 9.38 35.52
N ALA A 308 4.14 9.00 35.21
CA ALA A 308 4.68 8.97 33.87
C ALA A 308 5.19 7.56 33.49
N PRO A 309 5.17 7.19 32.19
CA PRO A 309 5.74 5.92 31.71
C PRO A 309 7.19 5.69 32.14
N ASP A 310 8.00 6.74 32.16
CA ASP A 310 9.41 6.69 32.55
C ASP A 310 9.62 6.27 34.01
N ASP A 311 8.67 6.53 34.89
CA ASP A 311 8.76 6.12 36.28
C ASP A 311 8.60 4.59 36.43
N CYS A 312 7.75 4.00 35.60
CA CYS A 312 7.61 2.55 35.52
C CYS A 312 8.91 1.89 35.01
N VAL A 313 9.55 2.50 34.00
CA VAL A 313 10.84 2.01 33.48
C VAL A 313 11.94 2.10 34.54
N LYS A 314 12.01 3.18 35.31
CA LYS A 314 12.97 3.30 36.43
C LYS A 314 12.74 2.24 37.50
N LEU A 315 11.46 1.98 37.86
CA LEU A 315 11.12 0.96 38.87
C LEU A 315 11.50 -0.45 38.42
N VAL A 316 11.26 -0.80 37.16
CA VAL A 316 11.62 -2.14 36.66
C VAL A 316 13.13 -2.31 36.56
N ASP A 317 13.88 -1.25 36.22
CA ASP A 317 15.35 -1.25 36.23
C ASP A 317 15.89 -1.41 37.65
N GLU A 318 15.34 -0.69 38.64
CA GLU A 318 15.69 -0.89 40.04
C GLU A 318 15.41 -2.32 40.53
N ALA A 319 14.27 -2.91 40.10
CA ALA A 319 13.97 -4.30 40.38
C ALA A 319 15.03 -5.26 39.79
N LEU A 320 15.43 -5.04 38.54
CA LEU A 320 16.46 -5.82 37.87
C LEU A 320 17.82 -5.71 38.60
N TYR A 321 18.17 -4.49 38.96
CA TYR A 321 19.40 -4.27 39.75
C TYR A 321 19.41 -5.04 41.08
N ARG A 322 18.27 -5.08 41.79
CA ARG A 322 18.13 -5.89 43.02
C ARG A 322 18.27 -7.37 42.73
N ALA A 323 17.72 -7.91 41.64
CA ALA A 323 17.86 -9.30 41.24
C ALA A 323 19.33 -9.66 40.99
N LYS A 324 20.07 -8.80 40.28
CA LYS A 324 21.52 -8.98 40.02
C LYS A 324 22.35 -9.00 41.33
N ASN A 325 22.09 -8.07 42.26
CA ASN A 325 22.82 -7.98 43.53
C ASN A 325 22.44 -9.09 44.52
N ALA A 326 21.25 -9.65 44.43
CA ALA A 326 20.83 -10.75 45.31
C ALA A 326 21.41 -12.13 44.89
N GLY A 327 22.25 -12.18 43.85
CA GLY A 327 22.94 -13.40 43.41
C GLY A 327 22.51 -13.90 42.02
N ARG A 328 21.83 -13.08 41.24
CA ARG A 328 21.42 -13.36 39.84
C ARG A 328 20.46 -14.55 39.70
N ASN A 329 20.15 -14.96 38.45
CA ASN A 329 19.27 -16.07 38.11
C ASN A 329 17.94 -16.06 38.90
N ARG A 330 17.29 -14.90 39.02
CA ARG A 330 16.08 -14.71 39.82
C ARG A 330 15.21 -13.59 39.35
N VAL A 331 13.97 -13.60 39.85
CA VAL A 331 13.02 -12.53 39.70
C VAL A 331 13.01 -11.64 40.94
N SER A 332 13.06 -10.33 40.78
CA SER A 332 12.77 -9.33 41.80
C SER A 332 11.59 -8.51 41.42
N PHE A 333 10.67 -8.33 42.34
CA PHE A 333 9.41 -7.57 42.11
C PHE A 333 9.40 -6.31 42.97
N LEU A 334 9.10 -5.16 42.36
CA LEU A 334 8.85 -3.91 43.03
C LEU A 334 7.44 -3.43 42.78
N VAL A 335 6.74 -3.06 43.84
CA VAL A 335 5.45 -2.40 43.77
C VAL A 335 5.66 -0.90 43.90
N THR A 336 4.96 -0.11 43.13
CA THR A 336 4.84 1.33 43.41
C THR A 336 4.22 1.49 44.80
N PRO A 337 4.79 2.29 45.68
CA PRO A 337 4.10 2.62 46.94
C PRO A 337 2.73 3.17 46.58
N ALA A 338 1.69 2.56 47.15
CA ALA A 338 0.33 3.10 47.02
C ALA A 338 0.36 4.53 47.55
N GLY A 339 0.14 5.51 46.67
CA GLY A 339 -0.04 6.90 47.07
C GLY A 339 -1.36 7.10 47.81
#